data_50cde2a13acce463126f5610f8bc6b0c
#
_entry.id   50cde2a13acce463126f5610f8bc6b0c
#
_cell.length_a   1.000
_cell.length_b   1.000
_cell.length_c   1.000
_cell.angle_alpha   90.00
_cell.angle_beta   90.00
_cell.angle_gamma   90.00
#
_symmetry.space_group_name_H-M   'P 1'
#
loop_
_entity.id
_entity.type
_entity.pdbx_description
1 polymer ?
#
loop_
_entity_poly.entity_id
_entity_poly.type
_entity_poly.pdbx_seq_one_letter_code
_entity_poly.pdbx_strand_id
1 'polypeptide(L)'
;MRNKEIASIGSAHNTLAAGTYVKGDVKAEEDFRVDGRLEGNIECAGKVIIGPQAEIVGNIQCQNTDLMGIISGNIMIYEVASLKASVRFTGEIVAKYIEIEPGATFNGTCKMLN
;
A
#
# COMPACT_ATOMS: atom_id res chain seq x y z
N MET A 1 -27.16 9.74 -5.58
CA MET A 1 -26.67 9.59 -5.74
C MET A 1 -26.41 9.78 -5.90
N ARG A 2 -26.16 9.79 -6.08
CA ARG A 2 -25.54 9.80 -6.40
C ARG A 2 -24.95 10.09 -6.59
N ASN A 3 -24.86 10.23 -6.62
CA ASN A 3 -23.98 10.33 -6.89
C ASN A 3 -23.23 10.27 -6.97
N LYS A 4 -22.93 10.15 -6.99
CA LYS A 4 -22.04 9.82 -7.19
C LYS A 4 -21.41 10.12 -7.75
N GLU A 5 -21.50 10.54 -8.17
CA GLU A 5 -20.89 10.63 -8.75
C GLU A 5 -20.14 11.20 -8.79
N ILE A 6 -20.12 11.73 -8.68
CA ILE A 6 -19.30 12.17 -8.77
C ILE A 6 -18.37 12.32 -8.66
N ALA A 7 -18.17 12.27 -8.52
CA ALA A 7 -17.22 12.26 -8.42
C ALA A 7 -16.46 11.90 -8.64
N SER A 8 -16.68 11.59 -8.86
CA SER A 8 -15.84 10.90 -9.23
C SER A 8 -14.96 11.15 -9.77
N ILE A 9 -15.23 11.40 -9.96
CA ILE A 9 -14.32 11.76 -10.95
C ILE A 9 -12.90 11.60 -10.51
N GLY A 10 -12.16 10.72 -11.04
CA GLY A 10 -10.75 10.56 -10.82
C GLY A 10 -10.27 10.63 -9.38
N SER A 11 -11.14 10.91 -8.49
CA SER A 11 -10.79 10.99 -7.09
C SER A 11 -11.49 9.93 -6.29
N ALA A 12 -12.02 8.93 -6.98
CA ALA A 12 -12.67 7.82 -6.30
C ALA A 12 -11.60 6.94 -5.68
N HIS A 13 -11.22 7.27 -4.47
CA HIS A 13 -10.27 6.47 -3.71
C HIS A 13 -10.59 6.61 -2.24
N ASN A 14 -10.06 5.70 -1.46
CA ASN A 14 -10.28 5.64 -0.03
C ASN A 14 -9.04 6.13 0.69
N THR A 15 -9.23 6.81 1.80
CA THR A 15 -8.10 7.36 2.54
C THR A 15 -8.24 7.05 4.02
N LEU A 16 -7.16 6.57 4.62
CA LEU A 16 -7.02 6.46 6.06
C LEU A 16 -6.09 7.59 6.48
N ALA A 17 -6.67 8.63 7.07
CA ALA A 17 -5.93 9.86 7.34
C ALA A 17 -4.88 9.69 8.42
N ALA A 18 -3.90 10.58 8.42
CA ALA A 18 -2.88 10.62 9.46
C ALA A 18 -3.55 10.78 10.83
N GLY A 19 -3.01 10.10 11.83
CA GLY A 19 -3.57 10.13 13.16
C GLY A 19 -4.67 9.10 13.41
N THR A 20 -5.09 8.38 12.36
CA THR A 20 -6.10 7.33 12.49
C THR A 20 -5.41 6.00 12.72
N TYR A 21 -5.98 5.20 13.60
CA TYR A 21 -5.48 3.87 13.88
C TYR A 21 -6.60 2.86 13.65
N VAL A 22 -6.35 1.89 12.78
CA VAL A 22 -7.30 0.82 12.48
C VAL A 22 -6.64 -0.51 12.82
N LYS A 23 -7.38 -1.36 13.49
CA LYS A 23 -6.96 -2.73 13.76
C LYS A 23 -8.02 -3.64 13.16
N GLY A 24 -7.64 -4.38 12.12
CA GLY A 24 -8.55 -5.22 11.37
C GLY A 24 -8.21 -5.20 9.89
N ASP A 25 -8.93 -5.99 9.12
CA ASP A 25 -8.67 -6.14 7.70
C ASP A 25 -9.48 -5.14 6.89
N VAL A 26 -8.90 -4.70 5.77
CA VAL A 26 -9.52 -3.76 4.85
C VAL A 26 -9.58 -4.37 3.47
N LYS A 27 -10.74 -4.25 2.83
CA LYS A 27 -10.91 -4.65 1.45
C LYS A 27 -11.46 -3.46 0.68
N ALA A 28 -10.78 -3.08 -0.41
CA ALA A 28 -11.18 -1.93 -1.20
C ALA A 28 -11.19 -2.29 -2.68
N GLU A 29 -12.18 -1.77 -3.42
CA GLU A 29 -12.27 -1.99 -4.86
C GLU A 29 -11.57 -0.89 -5.65
N GLU A 30 -11.45 0.31 -5.05
CA GLU A 30 -10.79 1.45 -5.65
C GLU A 30 -9.48 1.72 -4.93
N ASP A 31 -8.70 2.65 -5.44
CA ASP A 31 -7.41 2.98 -4.84
C ASP A 31 -7.56 3.33 -3.36
N PHE A 32 -6.56 2.95 -2.60
CA PHE A 32 -6.59 3.13 -1.15
C PHE A 32 -5.28 3.77 -0.69
N ARG A 33 -5.40 4.92 -0.05
CA ARG A 33 -4.24 5.63 0.50
C ARG A 33 -4.26 5.55 2.01
N VAL A 34 -3.10 5.21 2.60
CA VAL A 34 -2.95 5.13 4.05
C VAL A 34 -1.92 6.14 4.47
N ASP A 35 -2.31 7.04 5.37
CA ASP A 35 -1.40 7.99 6.01
C ASP A 35 -1.37 7.78 7.52
N GLY A 36 -2.22 6.92 8.05
CA GLY A 36 -2.28 6.58 9.45
C GLY A 36 -1.64 5.24 9.76
N ARG A 37 -2.12 4.60 10.81
CA ARG A 37 -1.60 3.29 11.22
C ARG A 37 -2.66 2.23 11.02
N LEU A 38 -2.26 1.11 10.44
CA LEU A 38 -3.15 -0.02 10.23
C LEU A 38 -2.47 -1.31 10.64
N GLU A 39 -3.13 -2.07 11.52
CA GLU A 39 -2.69 -3.42 11.88
C GLU A 39 -3.71 -4.39 11.34
N GLY A 40 -3.34 -5.14 10.31
CA GLY A 40 -4.23 -6.07 9.65
C GLY A 40 -3.85 -6.19 8.19
N ASN A 41 -4.73 -6.81 7.43
CA ASN A 41 -4.44 -7.09 6.03
C ASN A 41 -5.20 -6.13 5.13
N ILE A 42 -4.57 -5.76 4.01
CA ILE A 42 -5.19 -4.90 3.00
C ILE A 42 -5.31 -5.71 1.72
N GLU A 43 -6.53 -5.77 1.19
CA GLU A 43 -6.78 -6.35 -0.11
C GLU A 43 -7.43 -5.28 -0.97
N CYS A 44 -6.78 -4.89 -2.07
CA CYS A 44 -7.26 -3.79 -2.89
C CYS A 44 -7.18 -4.19 -4.36
N ALA A 45 -8.27 -3.93 -5.10
CA ALA A 45 -8.30 -4.24 -6.52
C ALA A 45 -7.55 -3.19 -7.35
N GLY A 46 -7.22 -2.06 -6.78
CA GLY A 46 -6.50 -0.99 -7.45
C GLY A 46 -5.11 -0.78 -6.88
N LYS A 47 -4.76 0.47 -6.63
CA LYS A 47 -3.44 0.86 -6.14
C LYS A 47 -3.50 1.20 -4.66
N VAL A 48 -2.50 0.75 -3.90
CA VAL A 48 -2.34 1.12 -2.50
C VAL A 48 -1.17 2.09 -2.38
N ILE A 49 -1.42 3.22 -1.75
CA ILE A 49 -0.38 4.22 -1.50
C ILE A 49 -0.18 4.30 0.00
N ILE A 50 1.03 3.99 0.45
CA ILE A 50 1.39 4.07 1.86
C ILE A 50 2.23 5.32 2.04
N GLY A 51 1.65 6.35 2.64
CA GLY A 51 2.29 7.64 2.77
C GLY A 51 3.48 7.64 3.72
N PRO A 52 4.26 8.73 3.73
CA PRO A 52 5.52 8.74 4.49
C PRO A 52 5.33 8.71 5.99
N GLN A 53 4.15 9.03 6.49
CA GLN A 53 3.87 8.98 7.92
C GLN A 53 3.09 7.74 8.33
N ALA A 54 2.77 6.87 7.35
CA ALA A 54 1.96 5.69 7.61
C ALA A 54 2.79 4.58 8.23
N GLU A 55 2.09 3.72 8.94
CA GLU A 55 2.68 2.53 9.51
C GLU A 55 1.73 1.36 9.30
N ILE A 56 2.23 0.30 8.67
CA ILE A 56 1.43 -0.89 8.36
C ILE A 56 2.08 -2.09 9.02
N VAL A 57 1.28 -2.84 9.75
CA VAL A 57 1.69 -4.13 10.29
C VAL A 57 0.69 -5.16 9.77
N GLY A 58 1.11 -5.99 8.81
CA GLY A 58 0.23 -6.96 8.19
C GLY A 58 0.60 -7.18 6.73
N ASN A 59 -0.33 -7.76 5.99
CA ASN A 59 -0.09 -8.14 4.61
C ASN A 59 -0.87 -7.24 3.66
N ILE A 60 -0.30 -7.01 2.47
CA ILE A 60 -0.95 -6.19 1.44
C ILE A 60 -1.01 -6.99 0.15
N GLN A 61 -2.18 -6.97 -0.49
CA GLN A 61 -2.39 -7.59 -1.77
C GLN A 61 -3.12 -6.59 -2.66
N CYS A 62 -2.49 -6.19 -3.77
CA CYS A 62 -3.09 -5.21 -4.69
C CYS A 62 -2.41 -5.26 -6.05
N GLN A 63 -2.88 -4.41 -6.98
CA GLN A 63 -2.31 -4.36 -8.33
C GLN A 63 -1.00 -3.58 -8.35
N ASN A 64 -1.00 -2.37 -7.81
CA ASN A 64 0.17 -1.51 -7.76
C ASN A 64 0.31 -0.92 -6.37
N THR A 65 1.53 -0.57 -5.98
CA THR A 65 1.70 0.09 -4.70
C THR A 65 2.88 1.06 -4.72
N ASP A 66 2.69 2.18 -4.03
CA ASP A 66 3.78 3.11 -3.71
C ASP A 66 3.98 3.05 -2.20
N LEU A 67 5.20 2.72 -1.78
CA LEU A 67 5.52 2.55 -0.37
C LEU A 67 6.47 3.64 0.07
N MET A 68 6.04 4.46 1.02
CA MET A 68 6.82 5.59 1.53
C MET A 68 6.97 5.57 3.05
N GLY A 69 6.21 4.73 3.74
CA GLY A 69 6.21 4.68 5.20
C GLY A 69 6.87 3.43 5.74
N ILE A 70 6.44 3.03 6.92
CA ILE A 70 6.98 1.85 7.61
C ILE A 70 6.03 0.69 7.39
N ILE A 71 6.53 -0.39 6.80
CA ILE A 71 5.72 -1.57 6.53
C ILE A 71 6.43 -2.80 7.08
N SER A 72 5.67 -3.61 7.82
CA SER A 72 6.14 -4.86 8.40
C SER A 72 5.16 -5.96 8.02
N GLY A 73 5.56 -6.89 7.16
CA GLY A 73 4.70 -7.97 6.72
C GLY A 73 5.04 -8.42 5.32
N ASN A 74 4.13 -9.15 4.71
CA ASN A 74 4.32 -9.70 3.38
C ASN A 74 3.39 -9.02 2.40
N ILE A 75 3.92 -8.66 1.21
CA ILE A 75 3.08 -8.02 0.21
C ILE A 75 3.13 -8.77 -1.10
N MET A 76 1.96 -8.84 -1.74
CA MET A 76 1.77 -9.46 -3.04
C MET A 76 1.25 -8.41 -4.00
N ILE A 77 2.05 -8.03 -4.99
CA ILE A 77 1.71 -6.95 -5.91
C ILE A 77 1.69 -7.54 -7.32
N TYR A 78 0.53 -7.47 -7.97
CA TYR A 78 0.36 -8.13 -9.26
C TYR A 78 1.05 -7.40 -10.40
N GLU A 79 1.33 -6.11 -10.24
CA GLU A 79 2.02 -5.31 -11.26
C GLU A 79 3.29 -4.71 -10.69
N VAL A 80 3.26 -3.45 -10.26
CA VAL A 80 4.46 -2.73 -9.87
C VAL A 80 4.44 -2.36 -8.40
N ALA A 81 5.53 -2.72 -7.70
CA ALA A 81 5.78 -2.26 -6.34
C ALA A 81 6.90 -1.21 -6.42
N SER A 82 6.58 0.03 -6.01
CA SER A 82 7.54 1.13 -6.00
C SER A 82 7.89 1.47 -4.56
N LEU A 83 9.14 1.24 -4.20
CA LEU A 83 9.65 1.55 -2.87
C LEU A 83 10.38 2.89 -2.96
N LYS A 84 9.80 3.91 -2.35
CA LYS A 84 10.34 5.26 -2.42
C LYS A 84 11.45 5.46 -1.39
N ALA A 85 12.17 6.55 -1.50
CA ALA A 85 13.37 6.78 -0.69
C ALA A 85 13.10 6.72 0.82
N SER A 86 11.91 7.12 1.27
CA SER A 86 11.58 7.17 2.69
C SER A 86 11.04 5.86 3.25
N VAL A 87 10.89 4.82 2.43
CA VAL A 87 10.30 3.57 2.89
C VAL A 87 11.22 2.84 3.87
N ARG A 88 10.58 2.20 4.86
CA ARG A 88 11.25 1.23 5.73
C ARG A 88 10.43 -0.04 5.70
N PHE A 89 10.90 -1.01 4.95
CA PHE A 89 10.17 -2.24 4.72
C PHE A 89 10.89 -3.41 5.38
N THR A 90 10.11 -4.24 6.07
CA THR A 90 10.60 -5.50 6.64
C THR A 90 9.62 -6.60 6.26
N GLY A 91 10.11 -7.66 5.61
CA GLY A 91 9.28 -8.79 5.23
C GLY A 91 9.57 -9.29 3.84
N GLU A 92 8.54 -9.77 3.16
CA GLU A 92 8.68 -10.34 1.83
C GLU A 92 7.82 -9.58 0.83
N ILE A 93 8.41 -9.29 -0.34
CA ILE A 93 7.68 -8.68 -1.46
C ILE A 93 7.66 -9.68 -2.61
N VAL A 94 6.47 -9.92 -3.15
CA VAL A 94 6.29 -10.65 -4.38
C VAL A 94 5.60 -9.71 -5.37
N ALA A 95 6.23 -9.44 -6.51
CA ALA A 95 5.68 -8.50 -7.48
C ALA A 95 6.16 -8.83 -8.89
N LYS A 96 5.42 -8.34 -9.89
CA LYS A 96 5.84 -8.52 -11.27
C LYS A 96 7.04 -7.62 -11.58
N TYR A 97 7.01 -6.37 -11.11
CA TYR A 97 8.11 -5.42 -11.23
C TYR A 97 8.33 -4.76 -9.88
N ILE A 98 9.58 -4.56 -9.52
CA ILE A 98 9.95 -3.90 -8.27
C ILE A 98 10.92 -2.77 -8.59
N GLU A 99 10.56 -1.55 -8.15
CA GLU A 99 11.40 -0.36 -8.28
C GLU A 99 11.80 0.08 -6.88
N ILE A 100 13.08 0.27 -6.66
CA ILE A 100 13.58 0.70 -5.35
C ILE A 100 14.42 1.95 -5.54
N GLU A 101 14.01 3.05 -4.92
CA GLU A 101 14.76 4.31 -5.01
C GLU A 101 15.93 4.30 -4.07
N PRO A 102 16.99 5.05 -4.41
CA PRO A 102 18.11 5.24 -3.46
C PRO A 102 17.59 5.84 -2.15
N GLY A 103 18.08 5.32 -1.04
CA GLY A 103 17.63 5.76 0.28
C GLY A 103 16.61 4.86 0.93
N ALA A 104 15.95 4.01 0.14
CA ALA A 104 14.97 3.06 0.69
C ALA A 104 15.65 2.04 1.58
N THR A 105 15.00 1.69 2.69
CA THR A 105 15.46 0.65 3.59
C THR A 105 14.63 -0.60 3.36
N PHE A 106 15.31 -1.70 3.07
CA PHE A 106 14.65 -2.97 2.77
C PHE A 106 15.35 -4.09 3.53
N ASN A 107 14.58 -4.77 4.40
CA ASN A 107 15.04 -5.93 5.13
C ASN A 107 14.12 -7.09 4.83
N GLY A 108 14.59 -8.07 4.06
CA GLY A 108 13.78 -9.22 3.74
C GLY A 108 14.09 -9.77 2.38
N THR A 109 13.09 -10.32 1.73
CA THR A 109 13.25 -10.99 0.45
C THR A 109 12.35 -10.40 -0.61
N CYS A 110 12.82 -10.39 -1.85
CA CYS A 110 12.06 -10.00 -3.03
C CYS A 110 11.93 -11.20 -3.94
N LYS A 111 10.72 -11.46 -4.40
CA LYS A 111 10.49 -12.47 -5.42
C LYS A 111 9.74 -11.85 -6.57
N MET A 112 10.09 -12.25 -7.77
CA MET A 112 9.43 -11.76 -8.95
C MET A 112 8.34 -12.75 -9.37
N LEU A 113 7.19 -12.19 -9.76
CA LEU A 113 6.13 -13.01 -10.36
C LEU A 113 6.51 -13.36 -11.80
N ASN A 114 6.20 -14.57 -12.17
CA ASN A 114 6.44 -15.02 -13.54
C ASN A 114 5.24 -14.81 -14.43
#